data_b8d8a5ee4fc6c75c735fcd99127f4876
#
_entry.id   b8d8a5ee4fc6c75c735fcd99127f4876
#
_cell.length_a   1.000
_cell.length_b   1.000
_cell.length_c   1.000
_cell.angle_alpha   90.00
_cell.angle_beta   90.00
_cell.angle_gamma   90.00
#
_symmetry.space_group_name_H-M   'P 1'
#
loop_
_entity.id
_entity.type
_entity.pdbx_description
1 polymer ?
#
loop_
_entity_poly.entity_id
_entity_poly.type
_entity_poly.pdbx_seq_one_letter_code
_entity_poly.pdbx_strand_id
1 'polypeptide(L)'
;MKTKNYLLLLFLITSVLSINAQDKSDIGLYFSSNFTFRTLKTNDTDFQWLIDHRNKDEQAKFGFDIGGTYSYKFDKGFTILMGIQYTRFGNRRSNILFQGPEIYGIGSFQNSYGYIGVPLTMGYTHDFNDKWGLTAAVGAILSVLLDDRGSYIIQWSDGTAMSNAVVNLDNPNDFYRFHPIFRSSIGLKYKLWDAFYVKFEPTFQYSLRPIKDAPVHERLYSIGLNTGVHYILGSRKNNPLP
;
A
#
# COMPACT_ATOMS: atom_id res chain seq x y z
N MET A 1 -6.26 4.62 34.37
CA MET A 1 -6.60 3.17 34.43
C MET A 1 -6.73 2.45 33.06
N LYS A 2 -6.71 3.14 31.92
CA LYS A 2 -6.91 2.49 30.57
C LYS A 2 -5.64 1.86 29.95
N THR A 3 -4.46 2.32 30.29
CA THR A 3 -3.18 1.85 29.70
C THR A 3 -2.75 0.45 30.13
N LYS A 4 -3.11 0.01 31.35
CA LYS A 4 -2.77 -1.33 31.84
C LYS A 4 -3.43 -2.46 31.06
N ASN A 5 -4.64 -2.22 30.52
CA ASN A 5 -5.38 -3.24 29.78
C ASN A 5 -4.78 -3.50 28.38
N TYR A 6 -4.18 -2.50 27.75
CA TYR A 6 -3.53 -2.68 26.45
C TYR A 6 -2.21 -3.45 26.55
N LEU A 7 -1.46 -3.24 27.64
CA LEU A 7 -0.25 -4.01 27.93
C LEU A 7 -0.56 -5.48 28.20
N LEU A 8 -1.63 -5.75 28.92
CA LEU A 8 -2.10 -7.12 29.20
C LEU A 8 -2.60 -7.82 27.94
N LEU A 9 -3.31 -7.09 27.07
CA LEU A 9 -3.77 -7.61 25.79
C LEU A 9 -2.58 -7.89 24.85
N LEU A 10 -1.59 -7.01 24.80
CA LEU A 10 -0.36 -7.20 24.03
C LEU A 10 0.42 -8.41 24.54
N PHE A 11 0.55 -8.57 25.86
CA PHE A 11 1.22 -9.70 26.48
C PHE A 11 0.48 -11.02 26.23
N LEU A 12 -0.86 -11.01 26.26
CA LEU A 12 -1.70 -12.17 25.94
C LEU A 12 -1.55 -12.58 24.46
N ILE A 13 -1.52 -11.60 23.54
CA ILE A 13 -1.30 -11.85 22.11
C ILE A 13 0.09 -12.43 21.88
N THR A 14 1.14 -11.89 22.53
CA THR A 14 2.51 -12.40 22.39
C THR A 14 2.70 -13.78 23.01
N SER A 15 2.02 -14.09 24.13
CA SER A 15 2.12 -15.41 24.77
C SER A 15 1.39 -16.50 23.98
N VAL A 16 0.25 -16.21 23.37
CA VAL A 16 -0.47 -17.16 22.49
C VAL A 16 0.32 -17.47 21.22
N LEU A 17 1.06 -16.50 20.69
CA LEU A 17 1.91 -16.68 19.52
C LEU A 17 3.17 -17.52 19.81
N SER A 18 3.56 -17.67 21.07
CA SER A 18 4.81 -18.36 21.45
C SER A 18 4.68 -19.89 21.60
N ILE A 19 3.46 -20.43 21.69
CA ILE A 19 3.27 -21.82 22.20
C ILE A 19 3.34 -22.91 21.12
N ASN A 20 3.16 -22.58 19.81
CA ASN A 20 3.16 -23.59 18.74
C ASN A 20 3.82 -23.15 17.42
N ALA A 21 4.72 -22.17 17.46
CA ALA A 21 5.21 -21.49 16.27
C ALA A 21 6.46 -22.10 15.65
N GLN A 22 6.90 -23.28 16.08
CA GLN A 22 8.09 -23.91 15.51
C GLN A 22 7.76 -24.42 14.10
N ASP A 23 8.54 -23.98 13.11
CA ASP A 23 8.52 -24.36 11.68
C ASP A 23 7.30 -23.90 10.84
N LYS A 24 6.27 -23.33 11.45
CA LYS A 24 5.04 -22.86 10.75
C LYS A 24 4.93 -21.36 10.64
N SER A 25 5.83 -20.61 11.25
CA SER A 25 5.77 -19.15 11.29
C SER A 25 6.97 -18.52 10.65
N ASP A 26 6.78 -17.40 10.02
CA ASP A 26 7.85 -16.57 9.49
C ASP A 26 7.63 -15.08 9.80
N ILE A 27 8.73 -14.35 9.85
CA ILE A 27 8.76 -12.90 9.88
C ILE A 27 9.43 -12.40 8.61
N GLY A 28 8.92 -11.31 8.04
CA GLY A 28 9.45 -10.77 6.80
C GLY A 28 9.51 -9.26 6.80
N LEU A 29 10.43 -8.75 5.99
CA LEU A 29 10.48 -7.35 5.60
C LEU A 29 10.27 -7.28 4.10
N TYR A 30 9.51 -6.30 3.64
CA TYR A 30 9.25 -6.13 2.23
C TYR A 30 9.24 -4.66 1.81
N PHE A 31 9.50 -4.48 0.54
CA PHE A 31 9.33 -3.24 -0.20
C PHE A 31 8.53 -3.52 -1.47
N SER A 32 7.57 -2.65 -1.77
CA SER A 32 6.81 -2.71 -3.01
C SER A 32 6.97 -1.41 -3.76
N SER A 33 7.36 -1.49 -5.02
CA SER A 33 7.31 -0.36 -5.95
C SER A 33 5.98 -0.38 -6.70
N ASN A 34 5.25 0.73 -6.69
CA ASN A 34 3.89 0.79 -7.21
C ASN A 34 3.72 1.91 -8.22
N PHE A 35 2.90 1.66 -9.24
CA PHE A 35 2.25 2.70 -10.02
C PHE A 35 0.86 2.93 -9.44
N THR A 36 0.59 4.16 -9.02
CA THR A 36 -0.63 4.54 -8.34
C THR A 36 -1.49 5.41 -9.23
N PHE A 37 -2.79 5.22 -9.14
CA PHE A 37 -3.82 5.87 -9.93
C PHE A 37 -5.00 6.23 -9.04
N ARG A 38 -5.94 6.98 -9.60
CA ARG A 38 -7.25 7.17 -8.97
C ARG A 38 -8.39 6.86 -9.93
N THR A 39 -9.51 6.50 -9.37
CA THR A 39 -10.79 6.46 -10.06
C THR A 39 -11.68 7.57 -9.53
N LEU A 40 -12.42 8.20 -10.44
CA LEU A 40 -13.39 9.25 -10.13
C LEU A 40 -14.78 8.72 -10.44
N LYS A 41 -15.72 8.91 -9.52
CA LYS A 41 -17.14 8.58 -9.69
C LYS A 41 -18.01 9.67 -9.10
N THR A 42 -19.13 9.96 -9.75
CA THR A 42 -20.17 10.82 -9.22
C THR A 42 -21.54 10.22 -9.51
N ASN A 43 -22.50 10.53 -8.66
CA ASN A 43 -23.92 10.23 -8.91
C ASN A 43 -24.66 11.46 -9.44
N ASP A 44 -23.98 12.62 -9.55
CA ASP A 44 -24.54 13.87 -9.99
C ASP A 44 -24.06 14.19 -11.41
N THR A 45 -25.02 14.33 -12.33
CA THR A 45 -24.74 14.61 -13.74
C THR A 45 -24.03 15.96 -13.95
N ASP A 46 -24.21 16.91 -13.04
CA ASP A 46 -23.58 18.22 -13.12
C ASP A 46 -22.05 18.15 -12.97
N PHE A 47 -21.52 17.08 -12.36
CA PHE A 47 -20.09 16.86 -12.21
C PHE A 47 -19.48 15.90 -13.25
N GLN A 48 -20.28 15.31 -14.15
CA GLN A 48 -19.76 14.34 -15.12
C GLN A 48 -18.72 14.95 -16.06
N TRP A 49 -18.94 16.19 -16.51
CA TRP A 49 -17.98 16.92 -17.34
C TRP A 49 -16.60 17.07 -16.66
N LEU A 50 -16.60 17.26 -15.32
CA LEU A 50 -15.38 17.41 -14.53
C LEU A 50 -14.61 16.09 -14.48
N ILE A 51 -15.32 14.95 -14.37
CA ILE A 51 -14.70 13.61 -14.39
C ILE A 51 -14.07 13.35 -15.76
N ASP A 52 -14.80 13.62 -16.83
CA ASP A 52 -14.34 13.40 -18.20
C ASP A 52 -13.12 14.26 -18.53
N HIS A 53 -13.10 15.50 -18.04
CA HIS A 53 -11.96 16.40 -18.19
C HIS A 53 -10.75 15.92 -17.38
N ARG A 54 -10.95 15.54 -16.11
CA ARG A 54 -9.87 15.07 -15.25
C ARG A 54 -9.24 13.76 -15.72
N ASN A 55 -10.06 12.82 -16.24
CA ASN A 55 -9.57 11.53 -16.71
C ASN A 55 -8.65 11.64 -17.94
N LYS A 56 -8.80 12.69 -18.76
CA LYS A 56 -7.93 12.90 -19.92
C LYS A 56 -6.48 13.24 -19.53
N ASP A 57 -6.29 13.94 -18.41
CA ASP A 57 -5.00 14.44 -17.97
C ASP A 57 -4.37 13.57 -16.87
N GLU A 58 -5.08 12.52 -16.45
CA GLU A 58 -4.65 11.64 -15.36
C GLU A 58 -3.50 10.75 -15.79
N GLN A 59 -2.46 10.70 -14.96
CA GLN A 59 -1.28 9.88 -15.19
C GLN A 59 -0.94 9.07 -13.95
N ALA A 60 -0.27 7.94 -14.17
CA ALA A 60 0.29 7.16 -13.10
C ALA A 60 1.30 7.98 -12.29
N LYS A 61 1.28 7.80 -10.99
CA LYS A 61 2.29 8.33 -10.08
C LYS A 61 3.04 7.20 -9.41
N PHE A 62 4.35 7.36 -9.26
CA PHE A 62 5.14 6.43 -8.47
C PHE A 62 4.72 6.50 -7.00
N GLY A 63 4.44 5.35 -6.42
CA GLY A 63 4.18 5.12 -5.02
C GLY A 63 4.99 3.93 -4.51
N PHE A 64 4.93 3.68 -3.22
CA PHE A 64 5.61 2.53 -2.62
C PHE A 64 4.93 2.07 -1.34
N ASP A 65 5.19 0.80 -0.99
CA ASP A 65 4.91 0.25 0.33
C ASP A 65 6.21 -0.22 0.96
N ILE A 66 6.30 -0.08 2.27
CA ILE A 66 7.35 -0.69 3.07
C ILE A 66 6.72 -1.24 4.35
N GLY A 67 7.09 -2.45 4.75
CA GLY A 67 6.49 -3.04 5.93
C GLY A 67 7.20 -4.26 6.46
N GLY A 68 6.76 -4.65 7.66
CA GLY A 68 7.11 -5.89 8.30
C GLY A 68 5.88 -6.78 8.44
N THR A 69 6.07 -8.09 8.28
CA THR A 69 5.01 -9.09 8.35
C THR A 69 5.37 -10.22 9.30
N TYR A 70 4.33 -10.79 9.87
CA TYR A 70 4.34 -12.08 10.52
C TYR A 70 3.34 -12.97 9.79
N SER A 71 3.76 -14.17 9.40
CA SER A 71 2.90 -15.15 8.75
C SER A 71 2.84 -16.43 9.56
N TYR A 72 1.67 -17.05 9.57
CA TYR A 72 1.47 -18.38 10.12
C TYR A 72 0.97 -19.32 9.01
N LYS A 73 1.69 -20.42 8.77
CA LYS A 73 1.35 -21.43 7.77
C LYS A 73 0.58 -22.57 8.43
N PHE A 74 -0.64 -22.80 7.96
CA PHE A 74 -1.46 -23.95 8.30
C PHE A 74 -1.06 -25.17 7.47
N ASP A 75 -1.62 -26.31 7.84
CA ASP A 75 -1.50 -27.51 7.01
C ASP A 75 -2.13 -27.26 5.63
N LYS A 76 -1.63 -27.98 4.62
CA LYS A 76 -2.06 -27.84 3.22
C LYS A 76 -1.68 -26.52 2.52
N GLY A 77 -0.76 -25.74 3.07
CA GLY A 77 -0.20 -24.55 2.39
C GLY A 77 -0.96 -23.24 2.58
N PHE A 78 -2.06 -23.22 3.33
CA PHE A 78 -2.75 -21.98 3.70
C PHE A 78 -1.92 -21.15 4.67
N THR A 79 -1.98 -19.84 4.54
CA THR A 79 -1.27 -18.90 5.41
C THR A 79 -2.19 -17.76 5.83
N ILE A 80 -2.00 -17.28 7.05
CA ILE A 80 -2.50 -15.98 7.48
C ILE A 80 -1.30 -15.08 7.70
N LEU A 81 -1.38 -13.86 7.17
CA LEU A 81 -0.36 -12.85 7.29
C LEU A 81 -0.94 -11.61 7.93
N MET A 82 -0.24 -11.09 8.91
CA MET A 82 -0.49 -9.79 9.53
C MET A 82 0.82 -9.01 9.64
N GLY A 83 0.74 -7.70 9.88
CA GLY A 83 1.94 -6.90 9.99
C GLY A 83 1.68 -5.43 10.23
N ILE A 84 2.68 -4.63 9.93
CA ILE A 84 2.59 -3.18 9.86
C ILE A 84 3.19 -2.72 8.55
N GLN A 85 2.54 -1.76 7.91
CA GLN A 85 2.99 -1.23 6.62
C GLN A 85 2.77 0.27 6.56
N TYR A 86 3.71 0.96 5.92
CA TYR A 86 3.54 2.31 5.42
C TYR A 86 3.32 2.23 3.91
N THR A 87 2.28 2.93 3.43
CA THR A 87 1.90 2.98 2.00
C THR A 87 1.89 4.42 1.55
N ARG A 88 2.48 4.70 0.39
CA ARG A 88 2.38 5.98 -0.28
C ARG A 88 1.66 5.85 -1.60
N PHE A 89 0.43 6.33 -1.65
CA PHE A 89 -0.37 6.49 -2.84
C PHE A 89 -0.27 7.89 -3.42
N GLY A 90 -0.76 8.06 -4.64
CA GLY A 90 -0.95 9.37 -5.22
C GLY A 90 -1.52 9.31 -6.61
N ASN A 91 -1.68 10.49 -7.18
CA ASN A 91 -2.06 10.70 -8.55
C ASN A 91 -1.33 11.91 -9.12
N ARG A 92 -1.20 11.96 -10.43
CA ARG A 92 -0.59 13.05 -11.18
C ARG A 92 -1.48 13.43 -12.34
N ARG A 93 -1.58 14.74 -12.59
CA ARG A 93 -2.16 15.32 -13.79
C ARG A 93 -1.11 16.17 -14.47
N SER A 94 -0.99 16.07 -15.78
CA SER A 94 -0.03 16.85 -16.59
C SER A 94 -0.75 17.55 -17.70
N ASN A 95 -0.08 18.51 -18.33
CA ASN A 95 -0.61 19.30 -19.45
C ASN A 95 -1.87 20.11 -19.12
N ILE A 96 -1.98 20.55 -17.85
CA ILE A 96 -3.08 21.40 -17.43
C ILE A 96 -2.80 22.81 -17.92
N LEU A 97 -3.74 23.37 -18.67
CA LEU A 97 -3.66 24.75 -19.12
C LEU A 97 -4.09 25.69 -17.99
N PHE A 98 -3.21 26.60 -17.63
CA PHE A 98 -3.48 27.70 -16.71
C PHE A 98 -3.57 28.99 -17.52
N GLN A 99 -4.62 29.76 -17.28
CA GLN A 99 -4.85 31.03 -17.96
C GLN A 99 -4.73 32.17 -16.94
N GLY A 100 -3.73 33.01 -17.14
CA GLY A 100 -3.58 34.29 -16.46
C GLY A 100 -4.20 35.43 -17.26
N PRO A 101 -4.18 36.65 -16.76
CA PRO A 101 -4.77 37.82 -17.45
C PRO A 101 -4.18 38.13 -18.84
N GLU A 102 -2.88 37.91 -18.99
CA GLU A 102 -2.13 38.21 -20.25
C GLU A 102 -1.24 37.10 -20.72
N ILE A 103 -1.07 36.05 -19.91
CA ILE A 103 -0.18 34.92 -20.19
C ILE A 103 -0.91 33.60 -19.97
N TYR A 104 -0.50 32.57 -20.66
CA TYR A 104 -0.91 31.19 -20.39
C TYR A 104 0.26 30.36 -19.88
N GLY A 105 -0.05 29.30 -19.14
CA GLY A 105 0.94 28.36 -18.63
C GLY A 105 0.49 26.94 -18.80
N ILE A 106 1.44 26.03 -18.95
CA ILE A 106 1.20 24.58 -18.92
C ILE A 106 1.85 24.03 -17.66
N GLY A 107 1.10 23.25 -16.93
CA GLY A 107 1.61 22.72 -15.68
C GLY A 107 1.19 21.30 -15.38
N SER A 108 1.73 20.82 -14.29
CA SER A 108 1.37 19.53 -13.70
C SER A 108 1.02 19.71 -12.24
N PHE A 109 0.08 18.92 -11.79
CA PHE A 109 -0.35 18.85 -10.41
C PHE A 109 -0.26 17.39 -9.92
N GLN A 110 0.27 17.19 -8.72
CA GLN A 110 0.38 15.86 -8.14
C GLN A 110 -0.01 15.84 -6.67
N ASN A 111 -0.72 14.82 -6.26
CA ASN A 111 -1.08 14.54 -4.89
C ASN A 111 -0.34 13.31 -4.38
N SER A 112 -0.04 13.29 -3.11
CA SER A 112 0.53 12.15 -2.39
C SER A 112 -0.19 11.98 -1.07
N TYR A 113 -0.51 10.74 -0.73
CA TYR A 113 -1.19 10.36 0.50
C TYR A 113 -0.39 9.27 1.19
N GLY A 114 0.04 9.54 2.42
CA GLY A 114 0.77 8.60 3.25
C GLY A 114 -0.17 7.92 4.25
N TYR A 115 -0.15 6.59 4.27
CA TYR A 115 -0.96 5.78 5.16
C TYR A 115 -0.08 4.86 5.99
N ILE A 116 -0.44 4.68 7.27
CA ILE A 116 0.04 3.57 8.07
C ILE A 116 -1.09 2.57 8.27
N GLY A 117 -0.82 1.28 8.19
CA GLY A 117 -1.88 0.28 8.29
C GLY A 117 -1.40 -1.09 8.74
N VAL A 118 -2.38 -1.91 9.08
CA VAL A 118 -2.22 -3.31 9.45
C VAL A 118 -2.77 -4.15 8.31
N PRO A 119 -1.90 -4.81 7.50
CA PRO A 119 -2.33 -5.80 6.53
C PRO A 119 -2.85 -7.04 7.25
N LEU A 120 -3.99 -7.54 6.79
CA LEU A 120 -4.60 -8.80 7.19
C LEU A 120 -4.92 -9.57 5.92
N THR A 121 -4.11 -10.57 5.59
CA THR A 121 -4.27 -11.32 4.35
C THR A 121 -4.30 -12.82 4.60
N MET A 122 -5.11 -13.50 3.81
CA MET A 122 -5.08 -14.96 3.68
C MET A 122 -4.35 -15.32 2.40
N GLY A 123 -3.48 -16.32 2.47
CA GLY A 123 -2.70 -16.75 1.32
C GLY A 123 -2.68 -18.26 1.19
N TYR A 124 -2.17 -18.67 0.05
CA TYR A 124 -1.88 -20.05 -0.26
C TYR A 124 -0.48 -20.14 -0.89
N THR A 125 0.31 -21.12 -0.44
CA THR A 125 1.64 -21.40 -1.00
C THR A 125 1.67 -22.84 -1.49
N HIS A 126 2.01 -23.03 -2.76
CA HIS A 126 2.26 -24.33 -3.37
C HIS A 126 3.75 -24.44 -3.69
N ASP A 127 4.46 -25.31 -2.99
CA ASP A 127 5.88 -25.54 -3.23
C ASP A 127 6.03 -26.58 -4.34
N PHE A 128 6.68 -26.23 -5.47
CA PHE A 128 6.93 -27.12 -6.61
C PHE A 128 8.09 -28.08 -6.34
N ASN A 129 9.07 -27.57 -5.58
CA ASN A 129 10.25 -28.30 -5.15
C ASN A 129 10.82 -27.63 -3.88
N ASP A 130 11.96 -28.12 -3.40
CA ASP A 130 12.60 -27.63 -2.17
C ASP A 130 12.99 -26.13 -2.22
N LYS A 131 13.09 -25.52 -3.40
CA LYS A 131 13.51 -24.13 -3.58
C LYS A 131 12.41 -23.21 -4.06
N TRP A 132 11.52 -23.66 -4.91
CA TRP A 132 10.55 -22.82 -5.59
C TRP A 132 9.12 -23.11 -5.16
N GLY A 133 8.35 -22.07 -4.99
CA GLY A 133 6.91 -22.15 -4.74
C GLY A 133 6.17 -20.99 -5.39
N LEU A 134 4.89 -21.22 -5.63
CA LEU A 134 3.91 -20.23 -6.04
C LEU A 134 3.18 -19.73 -4.80
N THR A 135 2.96 -18.43 -4.71
CA THR A 135 2.17 -17.80 -3.66
C THR A 135 1.00 -17.06 -4.26
N ALA A 136 -0.13 -17.08 -3.57
CA ALA A 136 -1.26 -16.22 -3.87
C ALA A 136 -1.84 -15.72 -2.55
N ALA A 137 -2.22 -14.45 -2.48
CA ALA A 137 -2.80 -13.89 -1.27
C ALA A 137 -3.86 -12.84 -1.59
N VAL A 138 -4.85 -12.75 -0.70
CA VAL A 138 -5.93 -11.77 -0.76
C VAL A 138 -6.29 -11.31 0.64
N GLY A 139 -6.69 -10.05 0.79
CA GLY A 139 -7.09 -9.51 2.08
C GLY A 139 -7.32 -8.01 2.06
N ALA A 140 -7.18 -7.42 3.24
CA ALA A 140 -7.35 -5.98 3.44
C ALA A 140 -6.22 -5.39 4.27
N ILE A 141 -5.96 -4.11 4.04
CA ILE A 141 -5.09 -3.29 4.88
C ILE A 141 -5.99 -2.30 5.59
N LEU A 142 -6.02 -2.38 6.91
CA LEU A 142 -6.74 -1.43 7.75
C LEU A 142 -5.80 -0.26 8.01
N SER A 143 -5.99 0.86 7.32
CA SER A 143 -5.04 1.96 7.32
C SER A 143 -5.63 3.27 7.80
N VAL A 144 -4.74 4.14 8.27
CA VAL A 144 -5.04 5.50 8.72
C VAL A 144 -4.17 6.47 7.93
N LEU A 145 -4.78 7.53 7.42
CA LEU A 145 -4.08 8.62 6.75
C LEU A 145 -3.19 9.35 7.76
N LEU A 146 -1.90 9.47 7.43
CA LEU A 146 -0.92 10.20 8.22
C LEU A 146 -0.63 11.57 7.64
N ASP A 147 -0.40 11.62 6.32
CA ASP A 147 -0.09 12.87 5.62
C ASP A 147 -0.71 12.90 4.23
N ASP A 148 -1.04 14.09 3.79
CA ASP A 148 -1.45 14.45 2.45
C ASP A 148 -0.60 15.61 1.95
N ARG A 149 -0.16 15.54 0.70
CA ARG A 149 0.70 16.55 0.09
C ARG A 149 0.30 16.80 -1.35
N GLY A 150 0.13 18.05 -1.71
CA GLY A 150 -0.01 18.50 -3.08
C GLY A 150 1.23 19.26 -3.53
N SER A 151 1.57 19.14 -4.79
CA SER A 151 2.56 20.02 -5.42
C SER A 151 2.14 20.31 -6.85
N TYR A 152 2.51 21.49 -7.32
CA TYR A 152 2.29 21.87 -8.71
C TYR A 152 3.56 22.51 -9.30
N ILE A 153 3.70 22.37 -10.62
CA ILE A 153 4.72 23.05 -11.41
C ILE A 153 4.00 23.66 -12.60
N ILE A 154 4.18 24.95 -12.83
CA ILE A 154 3.60 25.69 -13.95
C ILE A 154 4.76 26.35 -14.71
N GLN A 155 4.80 26.17 -16.01
CA GLN A 155 5.69 26.87 -16.92
C GLN A 155 4.86 27.86 -17.73
N TRP A 156 5.15 29.14 -17.57
CA TRP A 156 4.44 30.22 -18.24
C TRP A 156 5.01 30.49 -19.64
N SER A 157 4.20 31.08 -20.50
CA SER A 157 4.58 31.41 -21.90
C SER A 157 5.68 32.48 -22.02
N ASP A 158 5.91 33.26 -20.97
CA ASP A 158 7.02 34.23 -20.88
C ASP A 158 8.37 33.56 -20.49
N GLY A 159 8.38 32.26 -20.32
CA GLY A 159 9.57 31.50 -19.92
C GLY A 159 9.80 31.41 -18.42
N THR A 160 8.98 32.07 -17.61
CA THR A 160 9.04 31.93 -16.15
C THR A 160 8.47 30.59 -15.71
N ALA A 161 9.05 30.00 -14.66
CA ALA A 161 8.54 28.79 -14.04
C ALA A 161 8.13 29.06 -12.61
N MET A 162 6.97 28.56 -12.23
CA MET A 162 6.45 28.61 -10.86
C MET A 162 6.33 27.18 -10.35
N SER A 163 7.06 26.86 -9.29
CA SER A 163 6.90 25.60 -8.58
C SER A 163 6.55 25.87 -7.13
N ASN A 164 5.56 25.18 -6.62
CA ASN A 164 5.28 25.18 -5.19
C ASN A 164 5.29 23.71 -4.72
N ALA A 165 6.25 23.40 -3.86
CA ALA A 165 6.26 22.12 -3.17
C ALA A 165 5.51 22.29 -1.85
N VAL A 166 4.51 21.44 -1.65
CA VAL A 166 3.77 21.28 -0.39
C VAL A 166 2.75 22.39 -0.11
N VAL A 167 1.62 22.24 -0.75
CA VAL A 167 0.38 22.73 -0.17
C VAL A 167 -0.23 21.54 0.56
N ASN A 168 -0.44 21.64 1.87
CA ASN A 168 -1.38 20.74 2.54
C ASN A 168 -2.73 20.98 1.85
N LEU A 169 -3.19 19.96 1.13
CA LEU A 169 -4.39 20.05 0.32
C LEU A 169 -5.58 20.00 1.25
N ASP A 170 -6.17 21.13 1.51
CA ASP A 170 -7.44 21.27 2.21
C ASP A 170 -7.39 21.10 3.76
N ASN A 171 -8.49 21.46 4.37
CA ASN A 171 -8.76 21.27 5.78
C ASN A 171 -8.61 19.77 6.12
N PRO A 172 -7.77 19.37 7.08
CA PRO A 172 -7.58 17.96 7.46
C PRO A 172 -8.88 17.28 7.91
N ASN A 173 -9.95 18.02 8.12
CA ASN A 173 -11.27 17.47 8.44
C ASN A 173 -12.04 16.95 7.22
N ASP A 174 -11.64 17.29 5.99
CA ASP A 174 -12.33 16.87 4.77
C ASP A 174 -11.92 15.45 4.34
N PHE A 175 -10.83 14.92 4.89
CA PHE A 175 -10.33 13.60 4.56
C PHE A 175 -10.83 12.53 5.52
N TYR A 176 -11.24 11.40 4.98
CA TYR A 176 -11.49 10.23 5.80
C TYR A 176 -10.17 9.68 6.34
N ARG A 177 -9.99 9.72 7.66
CA ARG A 177 -8.77 9.21 8.30
C ARG A 177 -8.63 7.70 8.20
N PHE A 178 -9.72 6.96 8.44
CA PHE A 178 -9.72 5.50 8.32
C PHE A 178 -9.98 5.06 6.89
N HIS A 179 -9.07 4.26 6.34
CA HIS A 179 -9.04 3.93 4.92
C HIS A 179 -8.76 2.44 4.71
N PRO A 180 -9.79 1.60 4.59
CA PRO A 180 -9.60 0.19 4.29
C PRO A 180 -9.21 0.03 2.80
N ILE A 181 -8.16 -0.76 2.55
CA ILE A 181 -7.60 -1.00 1.23
C ILE A 181 -7.69 -2.51 0.96
N PHE A 182 -8.35 -2.90 -0.11
CA PHE A 182 -8.28 -4.27 -0.63
C PHE A 182 -6.89 -4.52 -1.20
N ARG A 183 -6.32 -5.71 -0.95
CA ARG A 183 -5.04 -6.15 -1.51
C ARG A 183 -5.16 -7.56 -2.05
N SER A 184 -4.58 -7.79 -3.23
CA SER A 184 -4.36 -9.12 -3.79
C SER A 184 -2.96 -9.22 -4.36
N SER A 185 -2.39 -10.42 -4.34
CA SER A 185 -1.07 -10.71 -4.92
C SER A 185 -1.01 -12.14 -5.41
N ILE A 186 -0.14 -12.35 -6.40
CA ILE A 186 0.29 -13.67 -6.85
C ILE A 186 1.78 -13.57 -7.13
N GLY A 187 2.56 -14.59 -6.84
CA GLY A 187 3.99 -14.47 -7.07
C GLY A 187 4.77 -15.75 -6.80
N LEU A 188 6.08 -15.58 -6.80
CA LEU A 188 7.05 -16.65 -6.62
C LEU A 188 7.75 -16.52 -5.28
N LYS A 189 7.93 -17.64 -4.62
CA LYS A 189 8.77 -17.81 -3.44
C LYS A 189 10.01 -18.57 -3.87
N TYR A 190 11.19 -18.09 -3.46
CA TYR A 190 12.46 -18.75 -3.66
C TYR A 190 13.20 -18.93 -2.34
N LYS A 191 13.49 -20.17 -1.96
CA LYS A 191 14.21 -20.50 -0.74
C LYS A 191 15.71 -20.32 -0.96
N LEU A 192 16.32 -19.39 -0.24
CA LEU A 192 17.76 -19.11 -0.28
C LEU A 192 18.53 -20.13 0.58
N TRP A 193 18.09 -20.28 1.83
CA TRP A 193 18.63 -21.18 2.83
C TRP A 193 17.48 -21.83 3.61
N ASP A 194 17.80 -22.75 4.50
CA ASP A 194 16.76 -23.45 5.27
C ASP A 194 15.85 -22.51 6.07
N ALA A 195 16.42 -21.41 6.55
CA ALA A 195 15.69 -20.42 7.34
C ALA A 195 15.22 -19.18 6.56
N PHE A 196 15.71 -18.95 5.33
CA PHE A 196 15.43 -17.72 4.59
C PHE A 196 14.84 -18.01 3.21
N TYR A 197 13.86 -17.21 2.84
CA TYR A 197 13.33 -17.17 1.48
C TYR A 197 13.00 -15.75 1.05
N VAL A 198 12.94 -15.55 -0.25
CA VAL A 198 12.48 -14.29 -0.87
C VAL A 198 11.16 -14.52 -1.58
N LYS A 199 10.36 -13.46 -1.66
CA LYS A 199 9.13 -13.43 -2.45
C LYS A 199 9.21 -12.32 -3.48
N PHE A 200 8.64 -12.58 -4.66
CA PHE A 200 8.41 -11.62 -5.73
C PHE A 200 6.95 -11.72 -6.14
N GLU A 201 6.17 -10.73 -5.76
CA GLU A 201 4.71 -10.79 -5.86
C GLU A 201 4.17 -9.54 -6.57
N PRO A 202 3.78 -9.62 -7.87
CA PRO A 202 2.86 -8.66 -8.44
C PRO A 202 1.66 -8.45 -7.51
N THR A 203 1.35 -7.18 -7.23
CA THR A 203 0.31 -6.80 -6.28
C THR A 203 -0.67 -5.83 -6.91
N PHE A 204 -1.93 -5.95 -6.51
CA PHE A 204 -2.97 -4.99 -6.78
C PHE A 204 -3.58 -4.52 -5.46
N GLN A 205 -3.78 -3.21 -5.34
CA GLN A 205 -4.44 -2.59 -4.19
C GLN A 205 -5.54 -1.65 -4.67
N TYR A 206 -6.65 -1.61 -3.94
CA TYR A 206 -7.78 -0.75 -4.24
C TYR A 206 -8.41 -0.19 -2.96
N SER A 207 -8.51 1.13 -2.88
CA SER A 207 -9.15 1.80 -1.76
C SER A 207 -10.66 1.54 -1.75
N LEU A 208 -11.15 0.92 -0.67
CA LEU A 208 -12.57 0.59 -0.52
C LEU A 208 -13.43 1.82 -0.15
N ARG A 209 -12.78 2.89 0.34
CA ARG A 209 -13.45 4.14 0.71
C ARG A 209 -12.92 5.28 -0.15
N PRO A 210 -13.74 6.28 -0.53
CA PRO A 210 -13.25 7.53 -1.12
C PRO A 210 -12.25 8.22 -0.22
N ILE A 211 -11.36 9.06 -0.78
CA ILE A 211 -10.35 9.79 -0.01
C ILE A 211 -11.03 10.82 0.89
N LYS A 212 -12.07 11.48 0.38
CA LYS A 212 -12.81 12.53 1.08
C LYS A 212 -14.31 12.46 0.77
N ASP A 213 -15.09 13.14 1.60
CA ASP A 213 -16.52 13.36 1.36
C ASP A 213 -16.69 14.54 0.40
N ALA A 214 -17.04 14.23 -0.83
CA ALA A 214 -17.20 15.22 -1.90
C ALA A 214 -18.18 14.68 -2.95
N PRO A 215 -18.86 15.56 -3.73
CA PRO A 215 -19.76 15.12 -4.82
C PRO A 215 -19.06 14.21 -5.85
N VAL A 216 -17.76 14.40 -6.04
CA VAL A 216 -16.91 13.50 -6.85
C VAL A 216 -16.11 12.60 -5.90
N HIS A 217 -16.48 11.32 -5.88
CA HIS A 217 -15.80 10.30 -5.08
C HIS A 217 -14.48 9.87 -5.74
N GLU A 218 -13.38 10.15 -5.07
CA GLU A 218 -12.04 9.77 -5.51
C GLU A 218 -11.57 8.52 -4.74
N ARG A 219 -11.20 7.44 -5.45
CA ARG A 219 -10.61 6.24 -4.86
C ARG A 219 -9.27 5.96 -5.50
N LEU A 220 -8.30 5.57 -4.67
CA LEU A 220 -6.96 5.23 -5.12
C LEU A 220 -6.84 3.74 -5.41
N TYR A 221 -6.02 3.40 -6.40
CA TYR A 221 -5.59 2.03 -6.65
C TYR A 221 -4.13 2.00 -7.10
N SER A 222 -3.51 0.85 -6.96
CA SER A 222 -2.14 0.66 -7.41
C SER A 222 -1.92 -0.74 -7.98
N ILE A 223 -0.94 -0.80 -8.88
CA ILE A 223 -0.35 -2.03 -9.38
C ILE A 223 1.14 -1.93 -9.12
N GLY A 224 1.73 -2.97 -8.58
CA GLY A 224 3.14 -2.94 -8.22
C GLY A 224 3.79 -4.31 -8.11
N LEU A 225 5.06 -4.28 -7.75
CA LEU A 225 5.86 -5.47 -7.47
C LEU A 225 6.35 -5.42 -6.03
N ASN A 226 5.86 -6.36 -5.23
CA ASN A 226 6.31 -6.58 -3.86
C ASN A 226 7.52 -7.52 -3.85
N THR A 227 8.59 -7.09 -3.20
CA THR A 227 9.79 -7.90 -2.97
C THR A 227 10.04 -7.98 -1.48
N GLY A 228 10.09 -9.18 -0.93
CA GLY A 228 10.27 -9.41 0.51
C GLY A 228 11.29 -10.47 0.83
N VAL A 229 11.96 -10.31 1.97
CA VAL A 229 12.84 -11.30 2.58
C VAL A 229 12.19 -11.78 3.86
N HIS A 230 12.11 -13.09 4.02
CA HIS A 230 11.41 -13.74 5.13
C HIS A 230 12.34 -14.71 5.85
N TYR A 231 12.20 -14.76 7.17
CA TYR A 231 12.91 -15.67 8.06
C TYR A 231 11.91 -16.63 8.71
N ILE A 232 12.13 -17.94 8.55
CA ILE A 232 11.32 -19.00 9.14
C ILE A 232 11.71 -19.16 10.60
N LEU A 233 10.77 -18.94 11.51
CA LEU A 233 10.98 -19.10 12.95
C LEU A 233 11.05 -20.59 13.28
N GLY A 234 12.06 -21.00 14.05
CA GLY A 234 12.18 -22.40 14.50
C GLY A 234 12.97 -23.32 13.57
N SER A 235 13.44 -22.83 12.42
CA SER A 235 14.29 -23.61 11.50
C SER A 235 15.70 -23.85 12.10
N ARG A 236 15.76 -24.37 13.33
CA ARG A 236 17.00 -24.94 13.85
C ARG A 236 17.12 -26.36 13.33
N LYS A 237 18.02 -26.60 12.39
CA LYS A 237 18.51 -27.96 12.15
C LYS A 237 18.92 -28.57 13.49
N ASN A 238 18.31 -29.72 13.83
CA ASN A 238 18.98 -30.70 14.66
C ASN A 238 20.24 -31.15 13.89
N ASN A 239 21.32 -30.35 13.96
CA ASN A 239 22.63 -30.88 13.73
C ASN A 239 22.94 -31.67 14.98
N PRO A 240 23.00 -33.03 14.94
CA PRO A 240 23.72 -33.76 15.94
C PRO A 240 25.16 -33.24 15.85
N LEU A 241 25.64 -32.65 16.94
CA LEU A 241 27.06 -32.32 17.10
C LEU A 241 27.85 -33.62 16.81
N PRO A 242 28.94 -33.54 16.06
CA PRO A 242 29.80 -34.66 15.75
C PRO A 242 30.36 -35.29 17.01
#